data_40964882de5bdaf1c7014fae6286e23a
#
_entry.id   40964882de5bdaf1c7014fae6286e23a
#
_cell.length_a   1.000
_cell.length_b   1.000
_cell.length_c   1.000
_cell.angle_alpha   90.00
_cell.angle_beta   90.00
_cell.angle_gamma   90.00
#
_symmetry.space_group_name_H-M   'P 1'
#
loop_
_entity.id
_entity.type
_entity.pdbx_description
1 polymer ?
#
loop_
_entity_poly.entity_id
_entity_poly.type
_entity_poly.pdbx_seq_one_letter_code
_entity_poly.pdbx_strand_id
1 'polypeptide(L)'
;ESLKTAISQLDGIKRLKYPPSFFNEEVGDEIAKMFNGMRIVPTFFFVDPWGYKGLSLNLVSSIIKDWGCDCVFFFNYNRVNMGVNNDAIKHHMASLFGEEHLNVVRRDCENKSPEEREIIVVQALCDALRNNGSQYVLPFRFKNDEGTRTSHHLIFLSKGFRGYDIMKEIMYKESSDN
;
A
#
# COMPACT_ATOMS: atom_id res chain seq x y z
N GLU A 1 8.65 15.83 -20.61
CA GLU A 1 9.19 14.59 -21.19
C GLU A 1 8.28 13.43 -20.80
N SER A 2 7.85 12.59 -21.76
CA SER A 2 6.93 11.48 -21.43
C SER A 2 7.67 10.35 -20.71
N LEU A 3 6.99 9.63 -19.82
CA LEU A 3 7.52 8.45 -19.13
C LEU A 3 8.12 7.42 -20.13
N LYS A 4 7.47 7.22 -21.27
CA LYS A 4 7.97 6.34 -22.34
C LYS A 4 9.35 6.77 -22.84
N THR A 5 9.55 8.06 -23.06
CA THR A 5 10.84 8.63 -23.50
C THR A 5 11.90 8.41 -22.42
N ALA A 6 11.60 8.75 -21.18
CA ALA A 6 12.54 8.59 -20.07
C ALA A 6 12.98 7.10 -19.91
N ILE A 7 12.04 6.17 -19.94
CA ILE A 7 12.35 4.72 -19.81
C ILE A 7 13.15 4.22 -21.04
N SER A 8 12.84 4.72 -22.25
CA SER A 8 13.56 4.28 -23.46
C SER A 8 15.04 4.69 -23.46
N GLN A 9 15.42 5.67 -22.63
CA GLN A 9 16.79 6.18 -22.48
C GLN A 9 17.57 5.44 -21.38
N LEU A 10 16.94 4.59 -20.59
CA LEU A 10 17.62 3.84 -19.53
C LEU A 10 18.62 2.83 -20.13
N ASP A 11 19.80 2.78 -19.52
CA ASP A 11 20.80 1.79 -19.88
C ASP A 11 20.28 0.37 -19.61
N GLY A 12 20.45 -0.49 -20.62
CA GLY A 12 20.04 -1.90 -20.51
C GLY A 12 18.57 -2.16 -20.81
N ILE A 13 17.72 -1.16 -21.02
CA ILE A 13 16.30 -1.36 -21.34
C ILE A 13 16.09 -2.26 -22.57
N LYS A 14 16.97 -2.12 -23.57
CA LYS A 14 16.95 -2.92 -24.83
C LYS A 14 17.38 -4.39 -24.63
N ARG A 15 17.96 -4.72 -23.46
CA ARG A 15 18.38 -6.10 -23.13
C ARG A 15 17.28 -6.88 -22.42
N LEU A 16 16.18 -6.24 -22.05
CA LEU A 16 15.08 -6.92 -21.41
C LEU A 16 14.43 -7.89 -22.40
N LYS A 17 14.22 -9.13 -21.96
CA LYS A 17 13.50 -10.14 -22.72
C LYS A 17 12.05 -9.71 -23.02
N TYR A 18 11.44 -9.01 -22.07
CA TYR A 18 10.10 -8.45 -22.17
C TYR A 18 10.19 -6.94 -21.98
N PRO A 19 9.88 -6.14 -23.00
CA PRO A 19 9.89 -4.69 -22.87
C PRO A 19 8.76 -4.22 -21.95
N PRO A 20 8.94 -3.08 -21.24
CA PRO A 20 7.89 -2.52 -20.40
C PRO A 20 6.67 -2.11 -21.22
N SER A 21 5.48 -2.39 -20.70
CA SER A 21 4.21 -1.91 -21.25
C SER A 21 3.72 -0.71 -20.44
N PHE A 22 3.04 0.23 -21.11
CA PHE A 22 2.55 1.46 -20.51
C PHE A 22 1.04 1.54 -20.70
N PHE A 23 0.34 1.73 -19.59
CA PHE A 23 -1.09 1.90 -19.56
C PHE A 23 -1.40 3.26 -18.93
N ASN A 24 -2.41 3.96 -19.45
CA ASN A 24 -2.88 5.23 -18.91
C ASN A 24 -4.32 5.06 -18.45
N GLU A 25 -4.47 4.30 -17.38
CA GLU A 25 -5.76 3.95 -16.78
C GLU A 25 -5.84 4.53 -15.37
N GLU A 26 -7.05 4.83 -14.93
CA GLU A 26 -7.29 5.24 -13.54
C GLU A 26 -7.15 4.04 -12.61
N VAL A 27 -6.25 4.16 -11.62
CA VAL A 27 -6.07 3.11 -10.61
C VAL A 27 -7.22 3.15 -9.62
N GLY A 28 -7.95 2.03 -9.50
CA GLY A 28 -9.11 1.91 -8.65
C GLY A 28 -9.95 0.67 -8.99
N ASP A 29 -11.28 0.83 -8.94
CA ASP A 29 -12.20 -0.29 -9.11
C ASP A 29 -12.13 -0.95 -10.50
N GLU A 30 -11.85 -0.21 -11.55
CA GLU A 30 -11.73 -0.78 -12.91
C GLU A 30 -10.50 -1.69 -13.01
N ILE A 31 -9.38 -1.27 -12.45
CA ILE A 31 -8.18 -2.10 -12.37
C ILE A 31 -8.42 -3.33 -11.49
N ALA A 32 -9.13 -3.18 -10.37
CA ALA A 32 -9.51 -4.30 -9.51
C ALA A 32 -10.41 -5.31 -10.25
N LYS A 33 -11.39 -4.84 -11.02
CA LYS A 33 -12.25 -5.70 -11.87
C LYS A 33 -11.42 -6.45 -12.92
N MET A 34 -10.50 -5.76 -13.58
CA MET A 34 -9.60 -6.38 -14.56
C MET A 34 -8.79 -7.52 -13.93
N PHE A 35 -8.14 -7.25 -12.78
CA PHE A 35 -7.37 -8.28 -12.08
C PHE A 35 -8.24 -9.43 -11.58
N ASN A 36 -9.47 -9.17 -11.11
CA ASN A 36 -10.39 -10.22 -10.69
C ASN A 36 -10.82 -11.13 -11.85
N GLY A 37 -10.89 -10.60 -13.06
CA GLY A 37 -11.27 -11.34 -14.26
C GLY A 37 -10.16 -12.16 -14.91
N MET A 38 -8.89 -12.05 -14.44
CA MET A 38 -7.75 -12.72 -15.03
C MET A 38 -6.96 -13.52 -14.00
N ARG A 39 -6.23 -14.53 -14.44
CA ARG A 39 -5.22 -15.21 -13.63
C ARG A 39 -3.91 -14.43 -13.71
N ILE A 40 -3.39 -14.02 -12.57
CA ILE A 40 -2.13 -13.29 -12.47
C ILE A 40 -1.00 -14.31 -12.24
N VAL A 41 0.05 -14.23 -13.04
CA VAL A 41 1.29 -14.99 -12.82
C VAL A 41 2.02 -14.43 -11.60
N PRO A 42 2.98 -15.15 -11.00
CA PRO A 42 3.77 -14.62 -9.90
C PRO A 42 4.32 -13.22 -10.22
N THR A 43 3.87 -12.23 -9.48
CA THR A 43 4.12 -10.81 -9.78
C THR A 43 4.38 -10.03 -8.50
N PHE A 44 5.36 -9.15 -8.55
CA PHE A 44 5.58 -8.16 -7.49
C PHE A 44 4.94 -6.83 -7.91
N PHE A 45 3.98 -6.37 -7.15
CA PHE A 45 3.26 -5.13 -7.39
C PHE A 45 3.83 -4.01 -6.52
N PHE A 46 4.06 -2.86 -7.15
CA PHE A 46 4.30 -1.60 -6.44
C PHE A 46 3.15 -0.64 -6.74
N VAL A 47 2.46 -0.18 -5.70
CA VAL A 47 1.30 0.70 -5.83
C VAL A 47 1.61 2.02 -5.12
N ASP A 48 1.64 3.11 -5.88
CA ASP A 48 1.86 4.47 -5.37
C ASP A 48 0.59 5.32 -5.59
N PRO A 49 -0.38 5.25 -4.68
CA PRO A 49 -1.63 5.99 -4.82
C PRO A 49 -1.44 7.47 -4.51
N TRP A 50 -2.20 8.34 -5.16
CA TRP A 50 -2.24 9.76 -4.82
C TRP A 50 -2.98 9.99 -3.49
N GLY A 51 -2.27 9.80 -2.38
CA GLY A 51 -2.83 9.87 -1.03
C GLY A 51 -3.64 8.62 -0.68
N TYR A 52 -4.96 8.76 -0.51
CA TYR A 52 -5.90 7.65 -0.25
C TYR A 52 -6.75 7.28 -1.47
N LYS A 53 -6.74 8.09 -2.54
CA LYS A 53 -7.54 7.81 -3.74
C LYS A 53 -6.96 6.64 -4.52
N GLY A 54 -7.84 5.76 -4.96
CA GLY A 54 -7.47 4.58 -5.74
C GLY A 54 -6.97 3.40 -4.92
N LEU A 55 -6.58 3.58 -3.64
CA LEU A 55 -6.24 2.48 -2.75
C LEU A 55 -7.50 1.98 -2.03
N SER A 56 -7.83 0.71 -2.20
CA SER A 56 -8.94 0.06 -1.53
C SER A 56 -8.60 -1.37 -1.17
N LEU A 57 -9.30 -1.93 -0.18
CA LEU A 57 -9.18 -3.35 0.16
C LEU A 57 -9.50 -4.25 -1.04
N ASN A 58 -10.46 -3.86 -1.89
CA ASN A 58 -10.82 -4.59 -3.10
C ASN A 58 -9.68 -4.63 -4.11
N LEU A 59 -9.01 -3.49 -4.36
CA LEU A 59 -7.84 -3.45 -5.25
C LEU A 59 -6.72 -4.34 -4.71
N VAL A 60 -6.40 -4.22 -3.42
CA VAL A 60 -5.34 -5.01 -2.78
C VAL A 60 -5.64 -6.51 -2.87
N SER A 61 -6.87 -6.92 -2.56
CA SER A 61 -7.29 -8.32 -2.68
C SER A 61 -7.17 -8.84 -4.10
N SER A 62 -7.57 -8.03 -5.08
CA SER A 62 -7.50 -8.41 -6.50
C SER A 62 -6.06 -8.64 -6.98
N ILE A 63 -5.11 -7.85 -6.46
CA ILE A 63 -3.68 -7.95 -6.78
C ILE A 63 -3.06 -9.22 -6.21
N ILE A 64 -3.34 -9.52 -4.94
CA ILE A 64 -2.71 -10.65 -4.23
C ILE A 64 -3.53 -11.95 -4.28
N LYS A 65 -4.61 -12.02 -5.05
CA LYS A 65 -5.51 -13.18 -5.06
C LYS A 65 -4.83 -14.49 -5.52
N ASP A 66 -3.91 -14.38 -6.47
CA ASP A 66 -3.22 -15.53 -7.05
C ASP A 66 -1.91 -15.86 -6.31
N TRP A 67 -1.46 -17.10 -6.45
CA TRP A 67 -0.23 -17.56 -5.81
C TRP A 67 1.00 -16.84 -6.37
N GLY A 68 1.93 -16.48 -5.49
CA GLY A 68 3.19 -15.83 -5.86
C GLY A 68 3.05 -14.33 -6.17
N CYS A 69 1.89 -13.74 -5.88
CA CYS A 69 1.68 -12.30 -5.99
C CYS A 69 1.93 -11.64 -4.65
N ASP A 70 2.90 -10.73 -4.62
CA ASP A 70 3.23 -9.88 -3.49
C ASP A 70 3.00 -8.42 -3.85
N CYS A 71 2.70 -7.59 -2.86
CA CYS A 71 2.43 -6.19 -3.08
C CYS A 71 3.14 -5.31 -2.05
N VAL A 72 3.72 -4.21 -2.51
CA VAL A 72 4.11 -3.07 -1.67
C VAL A 72 3.31 -1.86 -2.10
N PHE A 73 2.73 -1.15 -1.17
CA PHE A 73 2.12 0.13 -1.48
C PHE A 73 2.60 1.25 -0.56
N PHE A 74 2.64 2.44 -1.15
CA PHE A 74 2.94 3.67 -0.44
C PHE A 74 1.72 4.13 0.36
N PHE A 75 1.89 4.31 1.66
CA PHE A 75 0.83 4.75 2.56
C PHE A 75 1.17 6.10 3.20
N ASN A 76 0.50 7.14 2.72
CA ASN A 76 0.64 8.47 3.27
C ASN A 76 -0.22 8.63 4.53
N TYR A 77 0.35 8.26 5.68
CA TYR A 77 -0.32 8.36 6.98
C TYR A 77 -0.89 9.75 7.25
N ASN A 78 -0.13 10.82 6.95
CA ASN A 78 -0.56 12.17 7.25
C ASN A 78 -1.86 12.56 6.53
N ARG A 79 -1.99 12.18 5.25
CA ARG A 79 -3.23 12.43 4.48
C ARG A 79 -4.39 11.59 4.97
N VAL A 80 -4.15 10.34 5.34
CA VAL A 80 -5.19 9.46 5.89
C VAL A 80 -5.63 9.97 7.26
N ASN A 81 -4.71 10.33 8.15
CA ASN A 81 -5.02 10.86 9.48
C ASN A 81 -5.88 12.14 9.42
N MET A 82 -5.60 13.06 8.47
CA MET A 82 -6.47 14.23 8.24
C MET A 82 -7.84 13.83 7.68
N GLY A 83 -7.90 12.74 6.93
CA GLY A 83 -9.11 12.26 6.27
C GLY A 83 -10.05 11.42 7.15
N VAL A 84 -9.53 10.76 8.18
CA VAL A 84 -10.29 9.80 9.01
C VAL A 84 -11.60 10.38 9.55
N ASN A 85 -11.58 11.63 10.02
CA ASN A 85 -12.74 12.32 10.60
C ASN A 85 -13.48 13.22 9.60
N ASN A 86 -13.12 13.20 8.32
CA ASN A 86 -13.76 14.03 7.30
C ASN A 86 -14.86 13.23 6.57
N ASP A 87 -16.10 13.62 6.82
CA ASP A 87 -17.27 12.93 6.25
C ASP A 87 -17.38 13.11 4.72
N ALA A 88 -16.82 14.17 4.14
CA ALA A 88 -16.82 14.37 2.70
C ALA A 88 -16.05 13.28 1.93
N ILE A 89 -15.11 12.62 2.60
CA ILE A 89 -14.29 11.54 2.03
C ILE A 89 -14.46 10.21 2.77
N LYS A 90 -15.54 10.09 3.57
CA LYS A 90 -15.83 8.87 4.35
C LYS A 90 -15.79 7.62 3.48
N HIS A 91 -16.33 7.69 2.26
CA HIS A 91 -16.36 6.56 1.33
C HIS A 91 -14.95 6.05 0.94
N HIS A 92 -13.98 6.96 0.77
CA HIS A 92 -12.59 6.56 0.51
C HIS A 92 -11.95 5.90 1.74
N MET A 93 -12.24 6.43 2.93
CA MET A 93 -11.75 5.84 4.18
C MET A 93 -12.39 4.46 4.42
N ALA A 94 -13.69 4.32 4.17
CA ALA A 94 -14.39 3.05 4.25
C ALA A 94 -13.87 2.02 3.22
N SER A 95 -13.52 2.45 2.02
CA SER A 95 -12.89 1.58 1.01
C SER A 95 -11.51 1.08 1.45
N LEU A 96 -10.79 1.85 2.26
CA LEU A 96 -9.45 1.53 2.73
C LEU A 96 -9.45 0.66 4.00
N PHE A 97 -10.34 0.93 4.96
CA PHE A 97 -10.38 0.25 6.25
C PHE A 97 -11.52 -0.78 6.37
N GLY A 98 -12.56 -0.67 5.58
CA GLY A 98 -13.88 -1.24 5.84
C GLY A 98 -14.69 -0.36 6.81
N GLU A 99 -16.01 -0.39 6.71
CA GLU A 99 -16.91 0.45 7.52
C GLU A 99 -16.73 0.25 9.03
N GLU A 100 -16.66 -1.00 9.47
CA GLU A 100 -16.53 -1.35 10.88
C GLU A 100 -15.20 -0.85 11.47
N HIS A 101 -14.08 -1.12 10.79
CA HIS A 101 -12.76 -0.67 11.24
C HIS A 101 -12.64 0.85 11.22
N LEU A 102 -13.25 1.53 10.24
CA LEU A 102 -13.23 2.99 10.19
C LEU A 102 -13.90 3.61 11.42
N ASN A 103 -15.04 3.06 11.86
CA ASN A 103 -15.73 3.54 13.05
C ASN A 103 -14.89 3.33 14.32
N VAL A 104 -14.20 2.20 14.43
CA VAL A 104 -13.26 1.92 15.51
C VAL A 104 -12.10 2.91 15.50
N VAL A 105 -11.47 3.12 14.35
CA VAL A 105 -10.36 4.07 14.19
C VAL A 105 -10.77 5.49 14.61
N ARG A 106 -11.94 5.96 14.18
CA ARG A 106 -12.47 7.28 14.55
C ARG A 106 -12.57 7.42 16.06
N ARG A 107 -13.22 6.48 16.72
CA ARG A 107 -13.41 6.47 18.17
C ARG A 107 -12.07 6.39 18.92
N ASP A 108 -11.21 5.46 18.53
CA ASP A 108 -9.97 5.17 19.25
C ASP A 108 -8.90 6.26 19.04
N CYS A 109 -9.03 7.08 17.98
CA CYS A 109 -8.19 8.26 17.74
C CYS A 109 -8.63 9.50 18.51
N GLU A 110 -9.80 9.50 19.18
CA GLU A 110 -10.27 10.64 19.96
C GLU A 110 -9.33 10.93 21.13
N ASN A 111 -8.94 12.21 21.29
CA ASN A 111 -8.07 12.68 22.37
C ASN A 111 -6.69 11.99 22.44
N LYS A 112 -6.21 11.40 21.36
CA LYS A 112 -4.91 10.75 21.28
C LYS A 112 -3.82 11.68 20.75
N SER A 113 -2.59 11.47 21.22
CA SER A 113 -1.40 12.14 20.66
C SER A 113 -1.18 11.76 19.19
N PRO A 114 -0.42 12.56 18.42
CA PRO A 114 -0.10 12.21 17.03
C PRO A 114 0.54 10.84 16.88
N GLU A 115 1.42 10.45 17.80
CA GLU A 115 2.12 9.16 17.80
C GLU A 115 1.16 7.99 18.08
N GLU A 116 0.27 8.16 19.08
CA GLU A 116 -0.76 7.16 19.38
C GLU A 116 -1.71 6.96 18.20
N ARG A 117 -2.13 8.07 17.56
CA ARG A 117 -3.01 8.02 16.37
C ARG A 117 -2.34 7.31 15.21
N GLU A 118 -1.03 7.50 15.00
CA GLU A 118 -0.28 6.79 13.97
C GLU A 118 -0.33 5.28 14.20
N ILE A 119 -0.06 4.84 15.41
CA ILE A 119 -0.11 3.42 15.78
C ILE A 119 -1.51 2.85 15.53
N ILE A 120 -2.56 3.54 15.98
CA ILE A 120 -3.97 3.10 15.82
C ILE A 120 -4.32 2.96 14.33
N VAL A 121 -4.02 3.98 13.53
CA VAL A 121 -4.37 4.02 12.10
C VAL A 121 -3.61 2.93 11.32
N VAL A 122 -2.29 2.79 11.55
CA VAL A 122 -1.49 1.78 10.87
C VAL A 122 -1.89 0.37 11.29
N GLN A 123 -2.15 0.14 12.58
CA GLN A 123 -2.59 -1.15 13.07
C GLN A 123 -3.95 -1.54 12.47
N ALA A 124 -4.91 -0.62 12.48
CA ALA A 124 -6.24 -0.86 11.90
C ALA A 124 -6.16 -1.17 10.39
N LEU A 125 -5.28 -0.50 9.65
CA LEU A 125 -5.02 -0.82 8.25
C LEU A 125 -4.46 -2.22 8.09
N CYS A 126 -3.46 -2.60 8.90
CA CYS A 126 -2.88 -3.93 8.86
C CYS A 126 -3.91 -5.02 9.17
N ASP A 127 -4.81 -4.78 10.12
CA ASP A 127 -5.86 -5.72 10.49
C ASP A 127 -6.93 -5.83 9.40
N ALA A 128 -7.35 -4.71 8.80
CA ALA A 128 -8.25 -4.71 7.66
C ALA A 128 -7.67 -5.51 6.46
N LEU A 129 -6.38 -5.34 6.19
CA LEU A 129 -5.68 -6.07 5.12
C LEU A 129 -5.56 -7.57 5.42
N ARG A 130 -5.29 -7.97 6.68
CA ARG A 130 -5.28 -9.38 7.09
C ARG A 130 -6.65 -10.02 6.95
N ASN A 131 -7.68 -9.34 7.41
CA ASN A 131 -9.07 -9.82 7.31
C ASN A 131 -9.55 -9.91 5.85
N ASN A 132 -8.91 -9.17 4.95
CA ASN A 132 -9.21 -9.16 3.52
C ASN A 132 -8.31 -10.09 2.68
N GLY A 133 -7.69 -11.09 3.31
CA GLY A 133 -6.97 -12.17 2.64
C GLY A 133 -5.45 -12.05 2.56
N SER A 134 -4.86 -10.98 3.11
CA SER A 134 -3.41 -10.85 3.25
C SER A 134 -2.93 -11.60 4.48
N GLN A 135 -2.25 -12.72 4.31
CA GLN A 135 -1.81 -13.52 5.45
C GLN A 135 -0.68 -12.84 6.24
N TYR A 136 0.19 -12.15 5.52
CA TYR A 136 1.33 -11.44 6.07
C TYR A 136 1.28 -9.97 5.66
N VAL A 137 1.32 -9.08 6.65
CA VAL A 137 1.32 -7.61 6.46
C VAL A 137 2.46 -7.03 7.27
N LEU A 138 3.34 -6.29 6.59
CA LEU A 138 4.54 -5.71 7.21
C LEU A 138 4.58 -4.20 6.91
N PRO A 139 4.30 -3.34 7.89
CA PRO A 139 4.50 -1.90 7.76
C PRO A 139 5.98 -1.54 8.00
N PHE A 140 6.52 -0.68 7.15
CA PHE A 140 7.84 -0.09 7.30
C PHE A 140 7.71 1.43 7.31
N ARG A 141 8.14 2.06 8.40
CA ARG A 141 7.98 3.50 8.65
C ARG A 141 9.19 4.29 8.15
N PHE A 142 8.92 5.33 7.39
CA PHE A 142 9.92 6.33 7.03
C PHE A 142 9.71 7.61 7.83
N LYS A 143 10.78 8.11 8.41
CA LYS A 143 10.81 9.41 9.06
C LYS A 143 11.28 10.49 8.07
N ASN A 144 11.00 11.75 8.39
CA ASN A 144 11.56 12.90 7.68
C ASN A 144 13.08 12.99 7.92
N ASP A 145 13.76 13.86 7.19
CA ASP A 145 15.23 14.02 7.27
C ASP A 145 15.72 14.36 8.67
N GLU A 146 14.88 15.01 9.49
CA GLU A 146 15.19 15.33 10.88
C GLU A 146 14.95 14.16 11.85
N GLY A 147 14.35 13.05 11.39
CA GLY A 147 14.00 11.89 12.22
C GLY A 147 12.87 12.12 13.22
N THR A 148 12.21 13.29 13.17
CA THR A 148 11.24 13.74 14.20
C THR A 148 9.80 13.32 13.90
N ARG A 149 9.44 13.16 12.63
CA ARG A 149 8.06 12.87 12.19
C ARG A 149 8.04 11.79 11.13
N THR A 150 6.99 10.99 11.15
CA THR A 150 6.71 10.05 10.08
C THR A 150 6.35 10.81 8.81
N SER A 151 7.07 10.51 7.71
CA SER A 151 6.74 11.01 6.38
C SER A 151 5.70 10.10 5.72
N HIS A 152 5.92 8.80 5.72
CA HIS A 152 5.06 7.78 5.13
C HIS A 152 5.40 6.39 5.64
N HIS A 153 4.60 5.41 5.21
CA HIS A 153 4.91 3.99 5.37
C HIS A 153 4.94 3.31 4.00
N LEU A 154 5.75 2.27 3.89
CA LEU A 154 5.56 1.23 2.89
C LEU A 154 4.90 0.04 3.57
N ILE A 155 3.79 -0.44 3.01
CA ILE A 155 3.07 -1.59 3.53
C ILE A 155 3.28 -2.76 2.57
N PHE A 156 4.02 -3.77 3.01
CA PHE A 156 4.21 -5.00 2.25
C PHE A 156 3.14 -6.03 2.61
N LEU A 157 2.67 -6.74 1.60
CA LEU A 157 1.62 -7.75 1.68
C LEU A 157 2.05 -9.01 0.96
N SER A 158 1.83 -10.16 1.59
CA SER A 158 2.05 -11.47 0.97
C SER A 158 1.06 -12.51 1.51
N LYS A 159 0.77 -13.53 0.73
CA LYS A 159 0.15 -14.78 1.19
C LYS A 159 1.19 -15.83 1.59
N GLY A 160 2.44 -15.66 1.19
CA GLY A 160 3.54 -16.59 1.42
C GLY A 160 4.49 -16.14 2.54
N PHE A 161 4.76 -17.04 3.49
CA PHE A 161 5.74 -16.76 4.56
C PHE A 161 7.11 -16.37 4.02
N ARG A 162 7.56 -17.03 2.95
CA ARG A 162 8.90 -16.77 2.38
C ARG A 162 9.05 -15.33 1.85
N GLY A 163 8.02 -14.81 1.15
CA GLY A 163 8.01 -13.42 0.71
C GLY A 163 8.07 -12.43 1.87
N TYR A 164 7.29 -12.71 2.91
CA TYR A 164 7.29 -11.93 4.14
C TYR A 164 8.67 -11.93 4.84
N ASP A 165 9.28 -13.09 4.99
CA ASP A 165 10.56 -13.25 5.68
C ASP A 165 11.70 -12.52 4.93
N ILE A 166 11.77 -12.67 3.61
CA ILE A 166 12.73 -11.95 2.77
C ILE A 166 12.52 -10.43 2.87
N MET A 167 11.29 -9.97 2.76
CA MET A 167 11.01 -8.52 2.84
C MET A 167 11.33 -7.96 4.23
N LYS A 168 11.04 -8.69 5.29
CA LYS A 168 11.40 -8.32 6.66
C LYS A 168 12.92 -8.19 6.83
N GLU A 169 13.69 -9.10 6.26
CA GLU A 169 15.16 -9.04 6.29
C GLU A 169 15.69 -7.82 5.51
N ILE A 170 15.10 -7.51 4.35
CA ILE A 170 15.46 -6.31 3.57
C ILE A 170 15.16 -5.05 4.38
N MET A 171 13.94 -4.92 4.90
CA MET A 171 13.51 -3.75 5.69
C MET A 171 14.35 -3.59 6.97
N TYR A 172 14.77 -4.69 7.59
CA TYR A 172 15.67 -4.65 8.75
C TYR A 172 17.04 -4.08 8.38
N LYS A 173 17.63 -4.51 7.26
CA LYS A 173 18.94 -4.03 6.78
C LYS A 173 18.91 -2.54 6.40
N GLU A 174 17.77 -2.07 5.90
CA GLU A 174 17.57 -0.66 5.51
C GLU A 174 17.10 0.23 6.68
N SER A 175 16.87 -0.37 7.85
CA SER A 175 16.47 0.40 9.04
C SER A 175 17.63 1.24 9.56
N SER A 176 17.37 2.52 9.82
CA SER A 176 18.33 3.46 10.41
C SER A 176 18.54 3.29 11.91
N ASP A 177 17.79 2.39 12.54
CA ASP A 177 17.84 2.11 13.98
C ASP A 177 18.81 0.94 14.33
N ASN A 178 19.77 0.62 13.42
CA ASN A 178 20.85 -0.34 13.63
C ASN A 178 22.10 0.34 14.20
#